data_8d0986215e4f8f2c740a2fc04c06ad8b
#
_entry.id   8d0986215e4f8f2c740a2fc04c06ad8b
#
_cell.length_a   1.000
_cell.length_b   1.000
_cell.length_c   1.000
_cell.angle_alpha   90.00
_cell.angle_beta   90.00
_cell.angle_gamma   90.00
#
_symmetry.space_group_name_H-M   'P 1'
#
loop_
_entity.id
_entity.type
_entity.pdbx_description
1 polymer ?
#
loop_
_entity_poly.entity_id
_entity_poly.type
_entity_poly.pdbx_seq_one_letter_code
_entity_poly.pdbx_strand_id
1 'polypeptide(L)'
;MIKIENLSVAFDGTEVVKNVSLELKEGEILGVVGESGSGKSVTALTLMGLVSETARLTSGRILFEDVVLRETGKPLDKELYRKYRGDYMSMVFQEPMTSLNPTQRVGRQVEEVLKLHTGLQKEEIKARVLETFEAVGLRDTEKVYGSYPHQLSGGMRQRVMIAMAIILHPDLVVADEPTTALDVTIQNQIVELLRDINTKEQNAMLFITHDLNLARRICNRIVVMKDGCVVEQGDTEEIFLHPKQEYTKRLIEAVPSRMKKRVSVMERPAAGTGAESDGMPENRAFQNSGNGSGTVPRTVLEVRDLSVFYRDGGNSLFAAKKKHCVVEGADFEIYQGESLGLVGESGCGKTSLSKAILGMNKDITGKVIHHTIRPQMIFQDPYSSLNPTKTIGWLLQEPMRAACARDKSLAMTKSDMEAAAYDMLHRVGMEDKYFDRKPSQLSGGQRQRISIGQALIMHPGFLVADEPVSALDVTIQAQIMELMQKLQQEMKLSYLFISHDINVVYHMCDRIMVMKDGKIIETGNTEEIFQSPKTEYTKLLLCNS
;
A
#
# COMPACT_ATOMS: atom_id res chain seq x y z
N MET A 1 33.52 0.19 3.19
CA MET A 1 33.03 -1.18 3.10
C MET A 1 32.49 -1.52 1.70
N ILE A 2 31.39 -0.93 1.21
CA ILE A 2 30.89 -1.12 -0.16
C ILE A 2 31.11 0.15 -0.97
N LYS A 3 31.64 0.00 -2.22
CA LYS A 3 31.74 1.08 -3.18
C LYS A 3 31.17 0.65 -4.53
N ILE A 4 30.26 1.44 -5.04
CA ILE A 4 29.76 1.37 -6.42
C ILE A 4 30.28 2.59 -7.15
N GLU A 5 31.01 2.37 -8.24
CA GLU A 5 31.67 3.43 -9.01
C GLU A 5 31.18 3.42 -10.46
N ASN A 6 30.55 4.52 -10.88
CA ASN A 6 30.06 4.78 -12.25
C ASN A 6 29.25 3.64 -12.88
N LEU A 7 28.41 2.99 -12.05
CA LEU A 7 27.64 1.82 -12.44
C LEU A 7 26.56 2.18 -13.47
N SER A 8 26.61 1.51 -14.63
CA SER A 8 25.52 1.53 -15.60
C SER A 8 25.09 0.11 -15.95
N VAL A 9 23.76 -0.10 -16.00
CA VAL A 9 23.15 -1.41 -16.29
C VAL A 9 22.08 -1.23 -17.36
N ALA A 10 22.13 -2.05 -18.40
CA ALA A 10 21.16 -2.05 -19.49
C ALA A 10 20.44 -3.39 -19.62
N PHE A 11 19.17 -3.34 -20.03
CA PHE A 11 18.35 -4.47 -20.44
C PHE A 11 17.94 -4.27 -21.89
N ASP A 12 18.18 -5.26 -22.72
CA ASP A 12 17.84 -5.22 -24.17
C ASP A 12 18.27 -3.91 -24.87
N GLY A 13 19.45 -3.40 -24.48
CA GLY A 13 20.02 -2.16 -25.03
C GLY A 13 19.52 -0.86 -24.39
N THR A 14 18.56 -0.92 -23.46
CA THR A 14 18.06 0.26 -22.75
C THR A 14 18.73 0.37 -21.37
N GLU A 15 19.43 1.48 -21.10
CA GLU A 15 20.03 1.72 -19.78
C GLU A 15 18.95 2.08 -18.75
N VAL A 16 18.88 1.25 -17.71
CA VAL A 16 17.97 1.42 -16.56
C VAL A 16 18.69 2.03 -15.35
N VAL A 17 20.00 1.75 -15.20
CA VAL A 17 20.89 2.40 -14.23
C VAL A 17 21.97 3.12 -15.01
N LYS A 18 22.23 4.38 -14.68
CA LYS A 18 23.09 5.27 -15.47
C LYS A 18 24.08 6.00 -14.57
N ASN A 19 25.36 5.62 -14.66
CA ASN A 19 26.47 6.29 -13.98
C ASN A 19 26.24 6.49 -12.46
N VAL A 20 25.71 5.47 -11.78
CA VAL A 20 25.43 5.51 -10.33
C VAL A 20 26.73 5.28 -9.56
N SER A 21 27.06 6.21 -8.65
CA SER A 21 28.14 6.07 -7.70
C SER A 21 27.63 6.29 -6.29
N LEU A 22 27.89 5.32 -5.40
CA LEU A 22 27.55 5.40 -3.99
C LEU A 22 28.57 4.64 -3.14
N GLU A 23 28.71 5.08 -1.91
CA GLU A 23 29.56 4.45 -0.90
C GLU A 23 28.74 4.20 0.35
N LEU A 24 28.84 3.01 0.90
CA LEU A 24 28.21 2.58 2.15
C LEU A 24 29.29 2.19 3.16
N LYS A 25 29.27 2.80 4.32
CA LYS A 25 30.22 2.60 5.40
C LYS A 25 29.75 1.50 6.35
N GLU A 26 30.66 0.97 7.15
CA GLU A 26 30.37 0.02 8.23
C GLU A 26 29.44 0.67 9.27
N GLY A 27 28.45 -0.07 9.76
CA GLY A 27 27.44 0.42 10.71
C GLY A 27 26.47 1.47 10.18
N GLU A 28 26.63 1.94 8.93
CA GLU A 28 25.79 2.95 8.31
C GLU A 28 24.51 2.34 7.73
N ILE A 29 23.37 3.03 7.89
CA ILE A 29 22.16 2.77 7.12
C ILE A 29 22.06 3.83 6.01
N LEU A 30 22.29 3.43 4.76
CA LEU A 30 22.17 4.28 3.58
C LEU A 30 20.80 4.05 2.92
N GLY A 31 19.98 5.09 2.89
CA GLY A 31 18.69 5.08 2.20
C GLY A 31 18.85 5.31 0.70
N VAL A 32 18.19 4.49 -0.13
CA VAL A 32 18.03 4.76 -1.56
C VAL A 32 16.56 4.99 -1.83
N VAL A 33 16.19 6.23 -2.18
CA VAL A 33 14.80 6.67 -2.37
C VAL A 33 14.55 7.16 -3.78
N GLY A 34 13.29 7.13 -4.21
CA GLY A 34 12.86 7.60 -5.53
C GLY A 34 11.60 6.86 -6.00
N GLU A 35 11.02 7.32 -7.11
CA GLU A 35 9.82 6.72 -7.71
C GLU A 35 10.05 5.28 -8.17
N SER A 36 8.94 4.53 -8.37
CA SER A 36 9.00 3.19 -8.97
C SER A 36 9.63 3.28 -10.37
N GLY A 37 10.52 2.33 -10.68
CA GLY A 37 11.25 2.34 -11.94
C GLY A 37 12.49 3.25 -11.99
N SER A 38 12.85 3.95 -10.91
CA SER A 38 14.06 4.80 -10.86
C SER A 38 15.39 4.03 -10.81
N GLY A 39 15.37 2.69 -10.82
CA GLY A 39 16.58 1.86 -10.86
C GLY A 39 17.08 1.35 -9.50
N LYS A 40 16.40 1.63 -8.38
CA LYS A 40 16.81 1.25 -7.01
C LYS A 40 17.03 -0.24 -6.85
N SER A 41 16.00 -1.05 -7.09
CA SER A 41 16.08 -2.52 -6.97
C SER A 41 17.06 -3.14 -7.97
N VAL A 42 17.18 -2.56 -9.19
CA VAL A 42 18.19 -3.01 -10.16
C VAL A 42 19.60 -2.77 -9.64
N THR A 43 19.86 -1.63 -8.99
CA THR A 43 21.15 -1.33 -8.37
C THR A 43 21.46 -2.33 -7.25
N ALA A 44 20.50 -2.61 -6.36
CA ALA A 44 20.63 -3.59 -5.30
C ALA A 44 20.87 -5.03 -5.82
N LEU A 45 20.06 -5.47 -6.78
CA LEU A 45 20.23 -6.79 -7.39
C LEU A 45 21.57 -6.92 -8.14
N THR A 46 22.06 -5.82 -8.73
CA THR A 46 23.38 -5.79 -9.37
C THR A 46 24.49 -5.92 -8.33
N LEU A 47 24.39 -5.22 -7.20
CA LEU A 47 25.30 -5.35 -6.06
C LEU A 47 25.35 -6.81 -5.57
N MET A 48 24.20 -7.44 -5.43
CA MET A 48 24.08 -8.84 -4.98
C MET A 48 24.42 -9.87 -6.06
N GLY A 49 24.68 -9.45 -7.32
CA GLY A 49 24.91 -10.37 -8.45
C GLY A 49 23.68 -11.23 -8.79
N LEU A 50 22.48 -10.71 -8.55
CA LEU A 50 21.18 -11.39 -8.73
C LEU A 50 20.35 -10.82 -9.89
N VAL A 51 20.90 -9.89 -10.69
CA VAL A 51 20.20 -9.40 -11.89
C VAL A 51 20.01 -10.51 -12.90
N SER A 52 18.96 -10.40 -13.73
CA SER A 52 18.67 -11.38 -14.78
C SER A 52 19.83 -11.51 -15.77
N GLU A 53 19.91 -12.64 -16.48
CA GLU A 53 20.96 -12.88 -17.48
C GLU A 53 20.87 -11.93 -18.70
N THR A 54 19.72 -11.28 -18.90
CA THR A 54 19.53 -10.25 -19.94
C THR A 54 20.15 -8.90 -19.56
N ALA A 55 20.44 -8.69 -18.27
CA ALA A 55 21.07 -7.47 -17.78
C ALA A 55 22.57 -7.46 -18.10
N ARG A 56 23.04 -6.36 -18.68
CA ARG A 56 24.46 -6.12 -19.00
C ARG A 56 25.00 -4.94 -18.23
N LEU A 57 26.17 -5.14 -17.60
CA LEU A 57 26.93 -4.05 -17.03
C LEU A 57 27.64 -3.31 -18.17
N THR A 58 27.18 -2.08 -18.46
CA THR A 58 27.73 -1.27 -19.56
C THR A 58 28.92 -0.40 -19.13
N SER A 59 28.94 0.03 -17.84
CA SER A 59 30.08 0.71 -17.23
C SER A 59 30.16 0.45 -15.72
N GLY A 60 31.31 0.75 -15.14
CA GLY A 60 31.55 0.80 -13.70
C GLY A 60 32.02 -0.49 -13.05
N ARG A 61 32.16 -0.43 -11.74
CA ARG A 61 32.60 -1.56 -10.91
C ARG A 61 31.93 -1.52 -9.52
N ILE A 62 31.90 -2.68 -8.88
CA ILE A 62 31.42 -2.89 -7.52
C ILE A 62 32.52 -3.49 -6.69
N LEU A 63 32.83 -2.88 -5.57
CA LEU A 63 33.82 -3.34 -4.62
C LEU A 63 33.18 -3.62 -3.27
N PHE A 64 33.62 -4.71 -2.64
CA PHE A 64 33.41 -5.01 -1.23
C PHE A 64 34.78 -4.92 -0.55
N GLU A 65 34.97 -3.90 0.29
CA GLU A 65 36.31 -3.51 0.77
C GLU A 65 37.28 -3.30 -0.41
N ASP A 66 38.35 -4.08 -0.47
CA ASP A 66 39.35 -4.02 -1.56
C ASP A 66 39.09 -5.07 -2.66
N VAL A 67 38.02 -5.88 -2.54
CA VAL A 67 37.71 -6.96 -3.47
C VAL A 67 36.74 -6.46 -4.55
N VAL A 68 37.16 -6.55 -5.80
CA VAL A 68 36.28 -6.25 -6.95
C VAL A 68 35.32 -7.41 -7.17
N LEU A 69 34.05 -7.23 -6.77
CA LEU A 69 32.99 -8.24 -6.99
C LEU A 69 32.54 -8.28 -8.44
N ARG A 70 32.45 -7.12 -9.07
CA ARG A 70 31.98 -7.00 -10.46
C ARG A 70 32.63 -5.80 -11.18
N GLU A 71 32.92 -5.96 -12.46
CA GLU A 71 33.53 -4.92 -13.29
C GLU A 71 33.06 -5.05 -14.74
N THR A 72 32.95 -3.92 -15.41
CA THR A 72 32.59 -3.88 -16.84
C THR A 72 33.59 -4.68 -17.69
N GLY A 73 33.04 -5.40 -18.67
CA GLY A 73 33.85 -6.24 -19.60
C GLY A 73 34.26 -7.60 -19.02
N LYS A 74 33.97 -7.86 -17.73
CA LYS A 74 34.21 -9.17 -17.12
C LYS A 74 32.89 -9.91 -16.92
N PRO A 75 32.84 -11.25 -17.14
CA PRO A 75 31.67 -12.05 -16.80
C PRO A 75 31.41 -12.02 -15.28
N LEU A 76 30.16 -12.32 -14.88
CA LEU A 76 29.82 -12.48 -13.47
C LEU A 76 30.58 -13.69 -12.90
N ASP A 77 31.41 -13.46 -11.90
CA ASP A 77 32.06 -14.54 -11.15
C ASP A 77 31.07 -15.14 -10.14
N LYS A 78 30.38 -16.22 -10.56
CA LYS A 78 29.36 -16.88 -9.74
C LYS A 78 29.93 -17.51 -8.47
N GLU A 79 31.18 -18.00 -8.50
CA GLU A 79 31.85 -18.61 -7.34
C GLU A 79 32.23 -17.56 -6.31
N LEU A 80 32.76 -16.41 -6.76
CA LEU A 80 33.05 -15.28 -5.88
C LEU A 80 31.77 -14.80 -5.17
N TYR A 81 30.69 -14.56 -5.91
CA TYR A 81 29.41 -14.15 -5.34
C TYR A 81 28.82 -15.19 -4.38
N ARG A 82 28.99 -16.50 -4.68
CA ARG A 82 28.54 -17.57 -3.79
C ARG A 82 29.26 -17.55 -2.46
N LYS A 83 30.56 -17.22 -2.44
CA LYS A 83 31.34 -17.06 -1.23
C LYS A 83 30.90 -15.85 -0.40
N TYR A 84 30.53 -14.74 -1.06
CA TYR A 84 30.15 -13.52 -0.34
C TYR A 84 28.70 -13.53 0.12
N ARG A 85 27.77 -14.10 -0.67
CA ARG A 85 26.36 -14.20 -0.30
C ARG A 85 26.14 -15.17 0.85
N GLY A 86 25.43 -14.74 1.87
CA GLY A 86 25.19 -15.44 3.11
C GLY A 86 26.16 -14.99 4.19
N ASP A 87 27.47 -15.23 4.02
CA ASP A 87 28.47 -14.96 5.04
C ASP A 87 28.76 -13.46 5.23
N TYR A 88 28.93 -12.71 4.14
CA TYR A 88 29.29 -11.30 4.19
C TYR A 88 28.15 -10.37 3.75
N MET A 89 27.27 -10.81 2.88
CA MET A 89 26.15 -9.98 2.40
C MET A 89 24.87 -10.80 2.23
N SER A 90 23.78 -10.22 2.67
CA SER A 90 22.44 -10.81 2.58
C SER A 90 21.41 -9.83 2.01
N MET A 91 20.23 -10.33 1.66
CA MET A 91 19.16 -9.52 1.09
C MET A 91 17.80 -9.89 1.67
N VAL A 92 17.04 -8.87 2.06
CA VAL A 92 15.60 -8.93 2.35
C VAL A 92 14.88 -8.45 1.09
N PHE A 93 14.11 -9.34 0.46
CA PHE A 93 13.40 -9.04 -0.80
C PHE A 93 12.08 -8.30 -0.57
N GLN A 94 11.59 -7.64 -1.60
CA GLN A 94 10.39 -6.80 -1.57
C GLN A 94 9.11 -7.57 -1.21
N GLU A 95 8.94 -8.80 -1.73
CA GLU A 95 7.71 -9.58 -1.55
C GLU A 95 7.96 -10.91 -0.83
N PRO A 96 7.49 -11.07 0.43
CA PRO A 96 7.62 -12.34 1.17
C PRO A 96 6.88 -13.51 0.54
N MET A 97 5.80 -13.23 -0.21
CA MET A 97 4.97 -14.27 -0.84
C MET A 97 5.67 -14.98 -2.00
N THR A 98 6.52 -14.27 -2.71
CA THR A 98 7.28 -14.81 -3.85
C THR A 98 8.66 -15.32 -3.43
N SER A 99 9.21 -14.81 -2.32
CA SER A 99 10.54 -15.14 -1.82
C SER A 99 10.56 -16.41 -0.96
N LEU A 100 9.49 -16.69 -0.21
CA LEU A 100 9.36 -17.90 0.58
C LEU A 100 8.72 -19.03 -0.24
N ASN A 101 9.31 -20.22 -0.20
CA ASN A 101 8.73 -21.39 -0.86
C ASN A 101 7.42 -21.82 -0.17
N PRO A 102 6.24 -21.72 -0.84
CA PRO A 102 4.94 -21.99 -0.23
C PRO A 102 4.73 -23.47 0.17
N THR A 103 5.52 -24.37 -0.39
CA THR A 103 5.41 -25.83 -0.16
C THR A 103 6.33 -26.35 0.93
N GLN A 104 7.21 -25.48 1.48
CA GLN A 104 8.14 -25.83 2.56
C GLN A 104 7.79 -25.09 3.85
N ARG A 105 8.03 -25.74 4.99
CA ARG A 105 7.91 -25.10 6.31
C ARG A 105 8.98 -24.02 6.48
N VAL A 106 8.60 -22.89 7.09
CA VAL A 106 9.50 -21.74 7.20
C VAL A 106 10.76 -22.05 8.00
N GLY A 107 10.68 -22.84 9.08
CA GLY A 107 11.87 -23.25 9.84
C GLY A 107 12.88 -23.99 8.98
N ARG A 108 12.45 -24.86 8.06
CA ARG A 108 13.37 -25.57 7.15
C ARG A 108 14.05 -24.66 6.14
N GLN A 109 13.37 -23.62 5.70
CA GLN A 109 13.95 -22.64 4.78
C GLN A 109 15.06 -21.83 5.47
N VAL A 110 14.86 -21.47 6.74
CA VAL A 110 15.91 -20.79 7.53
C VAL A 110 17.06 -21.75 7.88
N GLU A 111 16.77 -23.03 8.21
CA GLU A 111 17.81 -24.06 8.38
C GLU A 111 18.71 -24.23 7.16
N GLU A 112 18.14 -24.09 5.95
CA GLU A 112 18.88 -24.29 4.69
C GLU A 112 20.07 -23.32 4.61
N VAL A 113 19.89 -22.08 5.06
CA VAL A 113 20.94 -21.07 5.10
C VAL A 113 22.12 -21.58 5.97
N LEU A 114 21.85 -22.05 7.18
CA LEU A 114 22.89 -22.58 8.07
C LEU A 114 23.54 -23.84 7.52
N LYS A 115 22.79 -24.73 6.88
CA LYS A 115 23.32 -25.97 6.28
C LYS A 115 24.27 -25.72 5.12
N LEU A 116 24.05 -24.65 4.37
CA LEU A 116 24.88 -24.30 3.21
C LEU A 116 26.19 -23.60 3.60
N HIS A 117 26.18 -22.86 4.72
CA HIS A 117 27.27 -21.97 5.11
C HIS A 117 28.01 -22.40 6.37
N THR A 118 27.48 -23.38 7.13
CA THR A 118 28.11 -23.81 8.39
C THR A 118 28.25 -25.34 8.46
N GLY A 119 29.10 -25.81 9.35
CA GLY A 119 29.24 -27.23 9.66
C GLY A 119 28.44 -27.67 10.90
N LEU A 120 27.44 -26.90 11.34
CA LEU A 120 26.68 -27.17 12.55
C LEU A 120 25.86 -28.47 12.47
N GLN A 121 25.66 -29.12 13.62
CA GLN A 121 24.82 -30.29 13.72
C GLN A 121 23.31 -29.89 13.70
N LYS A 122 22.44 -30.84 13.36
CA LYS A 122 21.02 -30.60 13.16
C LYS A 122 20.34 -29.98 14.38
N GLU A 123 20.69 -30.38 15.57
CA GLU A 123 20.13 -29.88 16.83
C GLU A 123 20.56 -28.43 17.08
N GLU A 124 21.83 -28.10 16.80
CA GLU A 124 22.38 -26.74 16.91
C GLU A 124 21.73 -25.81 15.87
N ILE A 125 21.54 -26.28 14.64
CA ILE A 125 20.87 -25.54 13.59
C ILE A 125 19.45 -25.18 14.03
N LYS A 126 18.67 -26.14 14.55
CA LYS A 126 17.32 -25.87 15.02
C LYS A 126 17.30 -24.86 16.16
N ALA A 127 18.18 -25.02 17.14
CA ALA A 127 18.31 -24.10 18.28
C ALA A 127 18.59 -22.67 17.79
N ARG A 128 19.54 -22.50 16.86
CA ARG A 128 19.88 -21.20 16.27
C ARG A 128 18.73 -20.55 15.52
N VAL A 129 17.96 -21.35 14.77
CA VAL A 129 16.75 -20.85 14.07
C VAL A 129 15.71 -20.34 15.06
N LEU A 130 15.45 -21.07 16.15
CA LEU A 130 14.47 -20.66 17.15
C LEU A 130 14.93 -19.38 17.89
N GLU A 131 16.21 -19.29 18.25
CA GLU A 131 16.81 -18.08 18.82
C GLU A 131 16.67 -16.88 17.89
N THR A 132 16.96 -17.06 16.59
CA THR A 132 16.80 -15.99 15.60
C THR A 132 15.34 -15.59 15.43
N PHE A 133 14.38 -16.53 15.48
CA PHE A 133 12.96 -16.22 15.47
C PHE A 133 12.53 -15.38 16.68
N GLU A 134 13.05 -15.66 17.87
CA GLU A 134 12.83 -14.83 19.05
C GLU A 134 13.44 -13.44 18.88
N ALA A 135 14.67 -13.34 18.36
CA ALA A 135 15.37 -12.08 18.12
C ALA A 135 14.63 -11.16 17.14
N VAL A 136 13.96 -11.72 16.12
CA VAL A 136 13.09 -10.93 15.20
C VAL A 136 11.67 -10.72 15.74
N GLY A 137 11.39 -11.11 16.99
CA GLY A 137 10.11 -10.87 17.67
C GLY A 137 8.96 -11.76 17.22
N LEU A 138 9.24 -12.97 16.72
CA LEU A 138 8.23 -13.99 16.49
C LEU A 138 7.85 -14.67 17.80
N ARG A 139 6.55 -14.74 18.10
CA ARG A 139 6.03 -15.48 19.26
C ARG A 139 5.74 -16.93 18.87
N ASP A 140 5.71 -17.83 19.84
CA ASP A 140 5.46 -19.27 19.61
C ASP A 140 6.39 -19.86 18.54
N THR A 141 7.70 -19.64 18.68
CA THR A 141 8.73 -19.94 17.67
C THR A 141 8.69 -21.38 17.17
N GLU A 142 8.41 -22.36 18.03
CA GLU A 142 8.23 -23.77 17.63
C GLU A 142 7.04 -23.97 16.69
N LYS A 143 5.94 -23.28 16.93
CA LYS A 143 4.76 -23.34 16.06
C LYS A 143 5.07 -22.66 14.73
N VAL A 144 5.73 -21.49 14.75
CA VAL A 144 6.16 -20.78 13.54
C VAL A 144 7.11 -21.64 12.72
N TYR A 145 8.10 -22.25 13.36
CA TYR A 145 9.06 -23.14 12.72
C TYR A 145 8.37 -24.29 11.95
N GLY A 146 7.29 -24.86 12.51
CA GLY A 146 6.48 -25.92 11.92
C GLY A 146 5.47 -25.44 10.86
N SER A 147 5.25 -24.14 10.72
CA SER A 147 4.23 -23.55 9.86
C SER A 147 4.69 -23.42 8.41
N TYR A 148 3.73 -23.34 7.48
CA TYR A 148 3.96 -22.97 6.09
C TYR A 148 3.75 -21.46 5.90
N PRO A 149 4.35 -20.82 4.87
CA PRO A 149 4.20 -19.37 4.62
C PRO A 149 2.75 -18.89 4.59
N HIS A 150 1.83 -19.64 3.98
CA HIS A 150 0.41 -19.28 3.87
C HIS A 150 -0.34 -19.29 5.21
N GLN A 151 0.22 -19.90 6.25
CA GLN A 151 -0.35 -19.94 7.61
C GLN A 151 0.08 -18.76 8.48
N LEU A 152 0.99 -17.92 7.99
CA LEU A 152 1.54 -16.78 8.68
C LEU A 152 0.92 -15.47 8.17
N SER A 153 0.81 -14.47 9.05
CA SER A 153 0.46 -13.10 8.64
C SER A 153 1.56 -12.45 7.79
N GLY A 154 1.25 -11.35 7.10
CA GLY A 154 2.22 -10.58 6.31
C GLY A 154 3.46 -10.20 7.13
N GLY A 155 3.25 -9.60 8.29
CA GLY A 155 4.34 -9.21 9.18
C GLY A 155 5.16 -10.39 9.73
N MET A 156 4.53 -11.54 10.01
CA MET A 156 5.26 -12.75 10.43
C MET A 156 6.13 -13.30 9.29
N ARG A 157 5.62 -13.34 8.06
CA ARG A 157 6.43 -13.72 6.89
C ARG A 157 7.62 -12.80 6.68
N GLN A 158 7.41 -11.50 6.84
CA GLN A 158 8.48 -10.51 6.73
C GLN A 158 9.57 -10.75 7.80
N ARG A 159 9.18 -11.01 9.06
CA ARG A 159 10.11 -11.34 10.12
C ARG A 159 10.88 -12.63 9.86
N VAL A 160 10.26 -13.65 9.24
CA VAL A 160 10.96 -14.86 8.79
C VAL A 160 11.98 -14.54 7.70
N MET A 161 11.66 -13.68 6.72
CA MET A 161 12.65 -13.26 5.71
C MET A 161 13.82 -12.49 6.32
N ILE A 162 13.55 -11.59 7.27
CA ILE A 162 14.60 -10.89 8.00
C ILE A 162 15.47 -11.89 8.78
N ALA A 163 14.85 -12.87 9.46
CA ALA A 163 15.58 -13.95 10.15
C ALA A 163 16.50 -14.72 9.19
N MET A 164 16.04 -15.06 7.99
CA MET A 164 16.89 -15.71 6.97
C MET A 164 18.07 -14.83 6.56
N ALA A 165 17.86 -13.52 6.46
CA ALA A 165 18.92 -12.60 6.05
C ALA A 165 19.99 -12.40 7.12
N ILE A 166 19.63 -12.43 8.41
CA ILE A 166 20.56 -12.08 9.50
C ILE A 166 21.17 -13.27 10.25
N ILE A 167 20.70 -14.50 10.02
CA ILE A 167 21.07 -15.67 10.81
C ILE A 167 22.58 -16.01 10.77
N LEU A 168 23.29 -15.57 9.73
CA LEU A 168 24.73 -15.70 9.55
C LEU A 168 25.51 -14.47 10.02
N HIS A 169 24.85 -13.44 10.56
CA HIS A 169 25.45 -12.15 10.95
C HIS A 169 26.27 -11.49 9.84
N PRO A 170 25.66 -11.18 8.68
CA PRO A 170 26.37 -10.61 7.54
C PRO A 170 26.83 -9.17 7.81
N ASP A 171 27.96 -8.77 7.21
CA ASP A 171 28.47 -7.41 7.30
C ASP A 171 27.61 -6.39 6.55
N LEU A 172 26.90 -6.85 5.50
CA LEU A 172 25.98 -6.05 4.69
C LEU A 172 24.59 -6.68 4.63
N VAL A 173 23.57 -5.91 4.95
CA VAL A 173 22.15 -6.26 4.68
C VAL A 173 21.59 -5.32 3.62
N VAL A 174 21.12 -5.85 2.52
CA VAL A 174 20.36 -5.11 1.50
C VAL A 174 18.88 -5.33 1.77
N ALA A 175 18.16 -4.29 2.18
CA ALA A 175 16.72 -4.33 2.43
C ALA A 175 15.97 -3.62 1.29
N ASP A 176 15.41 -4.40 0.36
CA ASP A 176 14.70 -3.88 -0.81
C ASP A 176 13.20 -3.81 -0.50
N GLU A 177 12.72 -2.60 -0.23
CA GLU A 177 11.34 -2.29 0.15
C GLU A 177 10.77 -3.24 1.25
N PRO A 178 11.44 -3.39 2.39
CA PRO A 178 11.12 -4.42 3.38
C PRO A 178 9.78 -4.24 4.10
N THR A 179 9.09 -3.15 3.84
CA THR A 179 7.81 -2.78 4.49
C THR A 179 6.63 -2.72 3.51
N THR A 180 6.86 -2.98 2.23
CA THR A 180 5.80 -2.94 1.20
C THR A 180 4.68 -3.94 1.50
N ALA A 181 3.43 -3.53 1.28
CA ALA A 181 2.21 -4.29 1.54
C ALA A 181 1.95 -4.66 3.03
N LEU A 182 2.59 -3.96 3.97
CA LEU A 182 2.31 -4.05 5.40
C LEU A 182 1.53 -2.83 5.87
N ASP A 183 0.72 -3.01 6.92
CA ASP A 183 0.07 -1.87 7.58
C ASP A 183 1.08 -1.02 8.37
N VAL A 184 0.74 0.25 8.62
CA VAL A 184 1.64 1.24 9.24
C VAL A 184 2.21 0.77 10.59
N THR A 185 1.41 0.08 11.41
CA THR A 185 1.85 -0.44 12.71
C THR A 185 2.94 -1.50 12.53
N ILE A 186 2.74 -2.44 11.61
CA ILE A 186 3.72 -3.49 11.31
C ILE A 186 4.94 -2.90 10.60
N GLN A 187 4.76 -1.95 9.67
CA GLN A 187 5.88 -1.23 9.04
C GLN A 187 6.81 -0.62 10.07
N ASN A 188 6.26 0.11 11.06
CA ASN A 188 7.02 0.72 12.13
C ASN A 188 7.79 -0.33 12.94
N GLN A 189 7.15 -1.44 13.30
CA GLN A 189 7.81 -2.54 14.02
C GLN A 189 8.95 -3.18 13.23
N ILE A 190 8.82 -3.30 11.90
CA ILE A 190 9.88 -3.83 11.03
C ILE A 190 11.04 -2.84 10.93
N VAL A 191 10.75 -1.55 10.82
CA VAL A 191 11.79 -0.50 10.76
C VAL A 191 12.59 -0.45 12.07
N GLU A 192 11.92 -0.47 13.22
CA GLU A 192 12.60 -0.55 14.54
C GLU A 192 13.43 -1.83 14.67
N LEU A 193 12.88 -2.98 14.23
CA LEU A 193 13.63 -4.24 14.23
C LEU A 193 14.92 -4.15 13.40
N LEU A 194 14.85 -3.61 12.17
CA LEU A 194 16.02 -3.44 11.31
C LEU A 194 17.05 -2.48 11.91
N ARG A 195 16.59 -1.40 12.56
CA ARG A 195 17.45 -0.47 13.28
C ARG A 195 18.15 -1.13 14.48
N ASP A 196 17.41 -1.92 15.26
CA ASP A 196 17.95 -2.66 16.38
C ASP A 196 19.02 -3.69 15.95
N ILE A 197 18.76 -4.40 14.84
CA ILE A 197 19.71 -5.33 14.22
C ILE A 197 20.98 -4.57 13.81
N ASN A 198 20.86 -3.48 13.04
CA ASN A 198 22.00 -2.68 12.63
C ASN A 198 22.81 -2.17 13.84
N THR A 199 22.13 -1.69 14.89
CA THR A 199 22.80 -1.18 16.10
C THR A 199 23.53 -2.27 16.88
N LYS A 200 22.95 -3.47 16.98
CA LYS A 200 23.53 -4.60 17.71
C LYS A 200 24.68 -5.27 16.95
N GLU A 201 24.47 -5.52 15.66
CA GLU A 201 25.40 -6.25 14.80
C GLU A 201 26.47 -5.33 14.18
N GLN A 202 26.27 -3.99 14.24
CA GLN A 202 27.12 -2.99 13.60
C GLN A 202 27.32 -3.23 12.09
N ASN A 203 26.37 -3.91 11.44
CA ASN A 203 26.42 -4.19 10.02
C ASN A 203 26.05 -2.94 9.19
N ALA A 204 26.54 -2.89 7.96
CA ALA A 204 26.09 -1.88 7.01
C ALA A 204 24.70 -2.27 6.44
N MET A 205 23.85 -1.29 6.20
CA MET A 205 22.53 -1.56 5.62
C MET A 205 22.24 -0.64 4.42
N LEU A 206 21.91 -1.25 3.27
CA LEU A 206 21.37 -0.53 2.13
C LEU A 206 19.84 -0.65 2.18
N PHE A 207 19.16 0.44 2.57
CA PHE A 207 17.72 0.47 2.77
C PHE A 207 17.01 1.14 1.58
N ILE A 208 16.32 0.36 0.77
CA ILE A 208 15.58 0.85 -0.39
C ILE A 208 14.11 1.02 -0.02
N THR A 209 13.57 2.19 -0.29
CA THR A 209 12.15 2.48 -0.08
C THR A 209 11.67 3.60 -1.00
N HIS A 210 10.38 3.62 -1.27
CA HIS A 210 9.69 4.76 -1.87
C HIS A 210 9.06 5.66 -0.79
N ASP A 211 9.04 5.22 0.48
CA ASP A 211 8.50 6.00 1.60
C ASP A 211 9.61 6.85 2.25
N LEU A 212 9.53 8.16 2.01
CA LEU A 212 10.47 9.13 2.55
C LEU A 212 10.39 9.28 4.07
N ASN A 213 9.21 9.09 4.67
CA ASN A 213 9.06 9.17 6.12
C ASN A 213 9.81 8.04 6.81
N LEU A 214 9.72 6.83 6.25
CA LEU A 214 10.50 5.69 6.75
C LEU A 214 12.00 5.91 6.56
N ALA A 215 12.43 6.40 5.38
CA ALA A 215 13.83 6.70 5.14
C ALA A 215 14.38 7.74 6.13
N ARG A 216 13.62 8.82 6.40
CA ARG A 216 14.00 9.84 7.39
C ARG A 216 14.20 9.29 8.79
N ARG A 217 13.42 8.29 9.18
CA ARG A 217 13.46 7.72 10.53
C ARG A 217 14.62 6.76 10.78
N ILE A 218 15.07 6.04 9.74
CA ILE A 218 16.05 4.96 9.91
C ILE A 218 17.42 5.28 9.30
N CYS A 219 17.48 6.04 8.19
CA CYS A 219 18.71 6.23 7.43
C CYS A 219 19.59 7.34 8.00
N ASN A 220 20.91 7.13 7.99
CA ASN A 220 21.90 8.14 8.30
C ASN A 220 22.11 9.10 7.12
N ARG A 221 22.21 8.54 5.92
CA ARG A 221 22.33 9.27 4.65
C ARG A 221 21.33 8.76 3.63
N ILE A 222 20.99 9.62 2.67
CA ILE A 222 20.02 9.31 1.62
C ILE A 222 20.63 9.60 0.24
N VAL A 223 20.36 8.69 -0.69
CA VAL A 223 20.60 8.82 -2.13
C VAL A 223 19.24 8.89 -2.82
N VAL A 224 18.96 9.99 -3.51
CA VAL A 224 17.75 10.20 -4.29
C VAL A 224 18.01 9.79 -5.73
N MET A 225 17.23 8.82 -6.24
CA MET A 225 17.35 8.31 -7.61
C MET A 225 16.15 8.71 -8.47
N LYS A 226 16.43 9.10 -9.72
CA LYS A 226 15.43 9.37 -10.75
C LYS A 226 15.92 8.92 -12.12
N ASP A 227 15.05 8.24 -12.89
CA ASP A 227 15.33 7.83 -14.29
C ASP A 227 16.68 7.09 -14.47
N GLY A 228 17.07 6.32 -13.47
CA GLY A 228 18.31 5.54 -13.42
C GLY A 228 19.53 6.30 -12.91
N CYS A 229 19.42 7.58 -12.57
CA CYS A 229 20.52 8.42 -12.12
C CYS A 229 20.39 8.80 -10.63
N VAL A 230 21.54 9.01 -9.97
CA VAL A 230 21.58 9.71 -8.68
C VAL A 230 21.37 11.20 -8.93
N VAL A 231 20.33 11.77 -8.37
CA VAL A 231 19.97 13.19 -8.50
C VAL A 231 20.58 14.00 -7.37
N GLU A 232 20.52 13.46 -6.14
CA GLU A 232 21.01 14.12 -4.93
C GLU A 232 21.42 13.07 -3.91
N GLN A 233 22.45 13.38 -3.11
CA GLN A 233 22.84 12.54 -1.97
C GLN A 233 23.42 13.40 -0.85
N GLY A 234 23.18 13.00 0.39
CA GLY A 234 23.64 13.74 1.57
C GLY A 234 23.14 13.15 2.87
N ASP A 235 23.44 13.81 3.98
CA ASP A 235 22.90 13.46 5.27
C ASP A 235 21.38 13.59 5.27
N THR A 236 20.68 12.70 5.96
CA THR A 236 19.22 12.63 5.95
C THR A 236 18.58 13.97 6.28
N GLU A 237 19.01 14.63 7.36
CA GLU A 237 18.43 15.93 7.75
C GLU A 237 18.74 17.04 6.74
N GLU A 238 19.92 17.04 6.09
CA GLU A 238 20.25 18.02 5.05
C GLU A 238 19.32 17.85 3.83
N ILE A 239 19.09 16.62 3.38
CA ILE A 239 18.20 16.34 2.25
C ILE A 239 16.76 16.80 2.54
N PHE A 240 16.26 16.60 3.77
CA PHE A 240 14.89 16.98 4.13
C PHE A 240 14.70 18.46 4.40
N LEU A 241 15.67 19.12 5.04
CA LEU A 241 15.54 20.53 5.44
C LEU A 241 16.01 21.48 4.34
N HIS A 242 17.01 21.09 3.56
CA HIS A 242 17.67 21.93 2.56
C HIS A 242 17.88 21.21 1.22
N PRO A 243 16.82 20.65 0.60
CA PRO A 243 16.93 19.95 -0.68
C PRO A 243 17.42 20.92 -1.76
N LYS A 244 18.46 20.54 -2.49
CA LYS A 244 19.10 21.36 -3.54
C LYS A 244 18.43 21.16 -4.90
N GLN A 245 17.99 19.93 -5.17
CA GLN A 245 17.41 19.56 -6.46
C GLN A 245 15.90 19.74 -6.47
N GLU A 246 15.37 20.25 -7.57
CA GLU A 246 13.94 20.50 -7.75
C GLU A 246 13.11 19.19 -7.63
N TYR A 247 13.65 18.09 -8.10
CA TYR A 247 13.00 16.78 -7.98
C TYR A 247 12.90 16.34 -6.50
N THR A 248 13.97 16.49 -5.72
CA THR A 248 13.97 16.18 -4.29
C THR A 248 12.93 17.01 -3.54
N LYS A 249 12.84 18.33 -3.85
CA LYS A 249 11.82 19.21 -3.28
C LYS A 249 10.42 18.71 -3.57
N ARG A 250 10.11 18.39 -4.83
CA ARG A 250 8.80 17.85 -5.24
C ARG A 250 8.50 16.53 -4.56
N LEU A 251 9.49 15.65 -4.43
CA LEU A 251 9.33 14.35 -3.79
C LEU A 251 8.98 14.51 -2.30
N ILE A 252 9.65 15.42 -1.60
CA ILE A 252 9.36 15.78 -0.19
C ILE A 252 7.99 16.45 -0.07
N GLU A 253 7.67 17.37 -0.97
CA GLU A 253 6.37 18.05 -0.99
C GLU A 253 5.19 17.14 -1.31
N ALA A 254 5.41 16.05 -2.05
CA ALA A 254 4.38 15.08 -2.36
C ALA A 254 3.99 14.21 -1.16
N VAL A 255 4.85 14.11 -0.14
CA VAL A 255 4.54 13.36 1.09
C VAL A 255 3.32 13.98 1.78
N PRO A 256 2.25 13.23 2.03
CA PRO A 256 1.11 13.71 2.77
C PRO A 256 1.55 14.13 4.18
N SER A 257 1.48 15.42 4.50
CA SER A 257 1.86 15.93 5.81
C SER A 257 0.70 16.72 6.42
N ARG A 258 0.53 16.65 7.74
CA ARG A 258 -0.49 17.36 8.50
C ARG A 258 -0.40 18.89 8.38
N MET A 259 0.74 19.42 7.91
CA MET A 259 0.97 20.86 7.75
C MET A 259 0.38 21.43 6.45
N LYS A 260 0.01 20.60 5.46
CA LYS A 260 -0.63 21.09 4.24
C LYS A 260 -2.11 21.40 4.52
N LYS A 261 -2.52 22.64 4.20
CA LYS A 261 -3.89 23.11 4.39
C LYS A 261 -4.84 22.25 3.53
N ARG A 262 -5.82 21.65 4.18
CA ARG A 262 -6.86 20.85 3.54
C ARG A 262 -7.77 21.75 2.70
N VAL A 263 -8.10 21.32 1.50
CA VAL A 263 -9.15 21.95 0.69
C VAL A 263 -10.49 21.34 1.13
N SER A 264 -11.24 22.04 1.99
CA SER A 264 -12.59 21.62 2.37
C SER A 264 -13.54 21.75 1.19
N VAL A 265 -14.22 20.68 0.85
CA VAL A 265 -15.23 20.64 -0.22
C VAL A 265 -16.61 21.08 0.29
N MET A 266 -16.80 21.14 1.61
CA MET A 266 -18.06 21.58 2.23
C MET A 266 -17.87 22.84 3.07
N GLU A 267 -18.56 23.93 2.71
CA GLU A 267 -18.90 25.00 3.66
C GLU A 267 -20.05 24.48 4.56
N ARG A 268 -19.75 24.24 5.85
CA ARG A 268 -20.78 23.83 6.83
C ARG A 268 -21.38 25.05 7.53
N PRO A 269 -22.70 25.07 7.75
CA PRO A 269 -23.26 25.90 8.82
C PRO A 269 -22.83 25.28 10.16
N ALA A 270 -22.37 26.13 11.07
CA ALA A 270 -21.94 25.75 12.42
C ALA A 270 -23.03 24.96 13.15
N ALA A 271 -22.66 23.80 13.72
CA ALA A 271 -23.55 23.02 14.57
C ALA A 271 -23.91 23.82 15.82
N GLY A 272 -25.17 24.19 15.94
CA GLY A 272 -25.74 24.78 17.15
C GLY A 272 -25.72 23.77 18.30
N THR A 273 -25.07 24.14 19.39
CA THR A 273 -25.23 23.51 20.71
C THR A 273 -26.65 23.75 21.21
N GLY A 274 -27.38 22.71 21.52
CA GLY A 274 -28.69 22.91 22.16
C GLY A 274 -29.49 21.65 22.42
N ALA A 275 -29.40 21.15 23.67
CA ALA A 275 -30.44 20.72 24.58
C ALA A 275 -31.42 19.58 24.19
N GLU A 276 -31.46 18.68 25.12
CA GLU A 276 -32.47 17.63 25.37
C GLU A 276 -33.92 18.09 25.22
N SER A 277 -34.78 17.25 24.67
CA SER A 277 -36.05 16.83 25.32
C SER A 277 -36.91 15.95 24.40
N ASP A 278 -37.39 14.89 25.00
CA ASP A 278 -38.59 14.07 24.82
C ASP A 278 -39.56 14.32 23.66
N GLY A 279 -40.03 13.20 23.07
CA GLY A 279 -41.39 13.12 22.53
C GLY A 279 -41.49 12.76 21.06
N MET A 280 -41.82 11.49 20.77
CA MET A 280 -42.48 11.12 19.51
C MET A 280 -43.73 11.96 19.28
N PRO A 281 -44.08 12.27 18.02
CA PRO A 281 -45.15 11.51 17.38
C PRO A 281 -45.05 11.28 15.86
N GLU A 282 -45.93 10.40 15.46
CA GLU A 282 -46.22 9.80 14.16
C GLU A 282 -46.44 10.75 12.96
N ASN A 283 -46.13 10.19 11.79
CA ASN A 283 -46.71 10.43 10.43
C ASN A 283 -47.29 11.80 10.10
N ARG A 284 -46.67 12.50 9.14
CA ARG A 284 -47.43 13.29 8.17
C ARG A 284 -46.73 13.39 6.80
N ALA A 285 -47.57 13.24 5.79
CA ALA A 285 -47.31 13.29 4.36
C ALA A 285 -46.74 14.62 3.87
N PHE A 286 -45.96 14.52 2.78
CA PHE A 286 -45.40 15.63 1.99
C PHE A 286 -46.47 16.66 1.55
N GLN A 287 -46.21 17.93 1.86
CA GLN A 287 -46.66 19.05 0.99
C GLN A 287 -45.52 20.09 0.92
N ASN A 288 -45.19 20.45 -0.34
CA ASN A 288 -44.27 21.54 -0.69
C ASN A 288 -44.80 22.89 -0.24
N SER A 289 -43.96 23.70 0.38
CA SER A 289 -43.90 25.17 0.11
C SER A 289 -42.75 25.84 0.89
N GLY A 290 -42.01 26.57 0.21
CA GLY A 290 -41.05 27.62 0.25
C GLY A 290 -40.50 28.22 1.54
N ASN A 291 -39.19 28.55 1.41
CA ASN A 291 -38.39 29.56 2.11
C ASN A 291 -38.09 29.39 3.60
N GLY A 292 -36.81 29.02 3.83
CA GLY A 292 -36.15 29.10 5.13
C GLY A 292 -34.82 28.35 5.11
N SER A 293 -33.70 29.04 4.98
CA SER A 293 -32.34 28.55 4.82
C SER A 293 -31.85 27.73 6.02
N GLY A 294 -31.91 26.42 5.83
CA GLY A 294 -31.31 25.41 6.68
C GLY A 294 -31.45 24.08 5.96
N THR A 295 -30.71 23.88 4.85
CA THR A 295 -30.75 22.62 4.13
C THR A 295 -30.13 21.52 4.96
N VAL A 296 -30.95 20.64 5.53
CA VAL A 296 -30.52 19.36 6.10
C VAL A 296 -29.73 18.62 5.01
N PRO A 297 -28.47 18.23 5.25
CA PRO A 297 -27.66 17.56 4.23
C PRO A 297 -28.38 16.26 3.82
N ARG A 298 -28.53 16.05 2.50
CA ARG A 298 -29.19 14.85 1.96
C ARG A 298 -28.31 13.62 2.19
N THR A 299 -28.85 12.63 2.88
CA THR A 299 -28.17 11.35 3.11
C THR A 299 -28.11 10.54 1.81
N VAL A 300 -26.96 9.95 1.51
CA VAL A 300 -26.74 9.05 0.36
C VAL A 300 -26.66 7.59 0.76
N LEU A 301 -26.21 7.31 1.99
CA LEU A 301 -26.10 5.98 2.57
C LEU A 301 -26.45 6.03 4.05
N GLU A 302 -27.29 5.10 4.50
CA GLU A 302 -27.51 4.81 5.93
C GLU A 302 -27.14 3.36 6.21
N VAL A 303 -26.39 3.15 7.29
CA VAL A 303 -26.04 1.85 7.84
C VAL A 303 -26.53 1.80 9.28
N ARG A 304 -27.33 0.78 9.62
CA ARG A 304 -27.96 0.63 10.95
C ARG A 304 -27.72 -0.77 11.48
N ASP A 305 -27.05 -0.86 12.64
CA ASP A 305 -26.72 -2.10 13.37
C ASP A 305 -26.18 -3.21 12.46
N LEU A 306 -25.30 -2.84 11.52
CA LEU A 306 -24.78 -3.76 10.53
C LEU A 306 -23.72 -4.67 11.14
N SER A 307 -23.98 -5.98 11.14
CA SER A 307 -22.99 -7.00 11.47
C SER A 307 -22.74 -7.93 10.27
N VAL A 308 -21.48 -8.30 10.08
CA VAL A 308 -21.02 -9.07 8.91
C VAL A 308 -20.41 -10.37 9.36
N PHE A 309 -20.83 -11.48 8.74
CA PHE A 309 -20.40 -12.82 9.11
C PHE A 309 -19.72 -13.53 7.94
N TYR A 310 -18.75 -14.38 8.28
CA TYR A 310 -18.17 -15.35 7.36
C TYR A 310 -18.37 -16.76 7.92
N ARG A 311 -18.45 -17.75 7.02
CA ARG A 311 -18.56 -19.16 7.38
C ARG A 311 -17.21 -19.82 7.22
N ASP A 312 -16.73 -20.48 8.27
CA ASP A 312 -15.51 -21.28 8.17
C ASP A 312 -15.71 -22.41 7.15
N GLY A 313 -14.83 -22.45 6.15
CA GLY A 313 -14.82 -23.48 5.12
C GLY A 313 -14.25 -24.82 5.63
N GLY A 314 -14.84 -25.40 6.67
CA GLY A 314 -14.44 -26.72 7.14
C GLY A 314 -14.77 -27.79 6.08
N ASN A 315 -13.78 -28.60 5.68
CA ASN A 315 -13.90 -29.71 4.73
C ASN A 315 -14.71 -30.90 5.27
N SER A 316 -15.47 -30.76 6.34
CA SER A 316 -16.32 -31.79 6.91
C SER A 316 -17.76 -31.61 6.44
N LEU A 317 -18.29 -32.60 5.72
CA LEU A 317 -19.68 -32.66 5.26
C LEU A 317 -20.72 -32.68 6.41
N PHE A 318 -20.31 -32.89 7.65
CA PHE A 318 -21.17 -33.05 8.83
C PHE A 318 -20.94 -32.07 9.99
N ALA A 319 -19.98 -31.15 9.88
CA ALA A 319 -19.77 -30.14 10.94
C ALA A 319 -20.63 -28.91 10.66
N ALA A 320 -21.40 -28.46 11.65
CA ALA A 320 -22.10 -27.18 11.62
C ALA A 320 -21.07 -26.06 11.36
N LYS A 321 -21.18 -25.37 10.22
CA LYS A 321 -20.28 -24.28 9.84
C LYS A 321 -20.35 -23.17 10.89
N LYS A 322 -19.30 -23.00 11.67
CA LYS A 322 -19.21 -21.93 12.67
C LYS A 322 -19.23 -20.58 11.93
N LYS A 323 -20.17 -19.72 12.26
CA LYS A 323 -20.18 -18.34 11.77
C LYS A 323 -19.21 -17.53 12.62
N HIS A 324 -18.30 -16.82 11.96
CA HIS A 324 -17.39 -15.87 12.58
C HIS A 324 -17.88 -14.45 12.27
N CYS A 325 -18.11 -13.63 13.31
CA CYS A 325 -18.46 -12.23 13.16
C CYS A 325 -17.18 -11.42 12.92
N VAL A 326 -17.13 -10.71 11.79
CA VAL A 326 -15.98 -9.89 11.39
C VAL A 326 -16.26 -8.40 11.58
N VAL A 327 -17.53 -7.98 11.48
CA VAL A 327 -17.98 -6.62 11.78
C VAL A 327 -19.18 -6.73 12.71
N GLU A 328 -19.22 -5.94 13.76
CA GLU A 328 -20.26 -5.99 14.79
C GLU A 328 -20.88 -4.62 15.02
N GLY A 329 -22.20 -4.49 14.75
CA GLY A 329 -23.02 -3.34 15.13
C GLY A 329 -22.54 -2.00 14.54
N ALA A 330 -22.24 -1.94 13.24
CA ALA A 330 -21.80 -0.70 12.61
C ALA A 330 -23.01 0.22 12.34
N ASP A 331 -22.94 1.47 12.86
CA ASP A 331 -23.94 2.53 12.67
C ASP A 331 -23.28 3.80 12.14
N PHE A 332 -23.68 4.27 10.94
CA PHE A 332 -23.23 5.54 10.38
C PHE A 332 -24.05 5.99 9.18
N GLU A 333 -23.88 7.25 8.82
CA GLU A 333 -24.48 7.88 7.64
C GLU A 333 -23.43 8.60 6.82
N ILE A 334 -23.65 8.65 5.50
CA ILE A 334 -22.83 9.44 4.54
C ILE A 334 -23.76 10.42 3.85
N TYR A 335 -23.32 11.68 3.77
CA TYR A 335 -24.08 12.77 3.16
C TYR A 335 -23.61 13.06 1.73
N GLN A 336 -24.46 13.74 0.96
CA GLN A 336 -24.17 14.09 -0.42
C GLN A 336 -22.95 15.01 -0.50
N GLY A 337 -21.98 14.62 -1.37
CA GLY A 337 -20.70 15.32 -1.54
C GLY A 337 -19.70 15.12 -0.42
N GLU A 338 -20.01 14.31 0.60
CA GLU A 338 -19.12 14.02 1.72
C GLU A 338 -18.12 12.91 1.37
N SER A 339 -16.89 13.08 1.86
CA SER A 339 -15.90 12.00 1.97
C SER A 339 -15.81 11.53 3.42
N LEU A 340 -16.31 10.33 3.71
CA LEU A 340 -16.18 9.68 5.01
C LEU A 340 -15.01 8.70 4.98
N GLY A 341 -14.00 8.90 5.84
CA GLY A 341 -12.85 8.03 5.97
C GLY A 341 -13.12 6.85 6.90
N LEU A 342 -12.60 5.68 6.55
CA LEU A 342 -12.58 4.50 7.42
C LEU A 342 -11.14 4.05 7.60
N VAL A 343 -10.61 4.17 8.83
CA VAL A 343 -9.23 3.83 9.17
C VAL A 343 -9.18 2.71 10.23
N GLY A 344 -8.09 1.97 10.25
CA GLY A 344 -7.81 0.90 11.21
C GLY A 344 -6.76 -0.06 10.67
N GLU A 345 -6.25 -0.95 11.52
CA GLU A 345 -5.26 -1.95 11.15
C GLU A 345 -5.76 -2.93 10.08
N SER A 346 -4.82 -3.62 9.41
CA SER A 346 -5.15 -4.66 8.45
C SER A 346 -5.90 -5.82 9.14
N GLY A 347 -6.98 -6.28 8.51
CA GLY A 347 -7.80 -7.36 9.09
C GLY A 347 -8.87 -6.93 10.09
N CYS A 348 -8.99 -5.64 10.47
CA CYS A 348 -10.04 -5.20 11.41
C CYS A 348 -11.47 -5.20 10.82
N GLY A 349 -11.65 -5.55 9.52
CA GLY A 349 -12.97 -5.71 8.91
C GLY A 349 -13.38 -4.63 7.88
N LYS A 350 -12.53 -3.65 7.54
CA LYS A 350 -12.82 -2.54 6.60
C LYS A 350 -13.36 -3.02 5.24
N THR A 351 -12.62 -3.89 4.57
CA THR A 351 -13.02 -4.47 3.27
C THR A 351 -14.28 -5.35 3.41
N SER A 352 -14.49 -6.00 4.56
CA SER A 352 -15.70 -6.78 4.81
C SER A 352 -16.93 -5.90 4.94
N LEU A 353 -16.79 -4.76 5.63
CA LEU A 353 -17.82 -3.74 5.77
C LEU A 353 -18.19 -3.15 4.38
N SER A 354 -17.19 -2.78 3.57
CA SER A 354 -17.41 -2.22 2.22
C SER A 354 -18.14 -3.20 1.30
N LYS A 355 -17.74 -4.48 1.30
CA LYS A 355 -18.41 -5.54 0.53
C LYS A 355 -19.85 -5.78 0.99
N ALA A 356 -20.13 -5.70 2.29
CA ALA A 356 -21.48 -5.81 2.84
C ALA A 356 -22.37 -4.63 2.41
N ILE A 357 -21.85 -3.40 2.47
CA ILE A 357 -22.55 -2.18 2.01
C ILE A 357 -22.93 -2.30 0.53
N LEU A 358 -22.06 -2.86 -0.31
CA LEU A 358 -22.34 -3.04 -1.75
C LEU A 358 -23.14 -4.31 -2.06
N GLY A 359 -23.60 -5.06 -1.06
CA GLY A 359 -24.38 -6.28 -1.22
C GLY A 359 -23.60 -7.46 -1.78
N MET A 360 -22.26 -7.39 -1.78
CA MET A 360 -21.39 -8.49 -2.21
C MET A 360 -21.31 -9.61 -1.15
N ASN A 361 -21.44 -9.28 0.14
CA ASN A 361 -21.61 -10.25 1.22
C ASN A 361 -23.08 -10.27 1.63
N LYS A 362 -23.68 -11.47 1.65
CA LYS A 362 -25.08 -11.71 2.00
C LYS A 362 -25.30 -12.21 3.43
N ASP A 363 -24.26 -12.66 4.11
CA ASP A 363 -24.31 -13.10 5.51
C ASP A 363 -24.15 -11.87 6.42
N ILE A 364 -25.22 -11.06 6.50
CA ILE A 364 -25.26 -9.82 7.29
C ILE A 364 -26.51 -9.79 8.18
N THR A 365 -26.46 -9.02 9.27
CA THR A 365 -27.64 -8.55 10.04
C THR A 365 -27.65 -7.03 10.05
N GLY A 366 -28.76 -6.42 10.42
CA GLY A 366 -28.92 -4.96 10.35
C GLY A 366 -29.47 -4.49 8.99
N LYS A 367 -29.29 -3.21 8.69
CA LYS A 367 -29.85 -2.59 7.47
C LYS A 367 -28.82 -1.71 6.77
N VAL A 368 -28.80 -1.78 5.43
CA VAL A 368 -28.07 -0.87 4.55
C VAL A 368 -29.08 -0.24 3.60
N ILE A 369 -29.21 1.08 3.62
CA ILE A 369 -30.18 1.84 2.84
C ILE A 369 -29.39 2.80 1.92
N HIS A 370 -29.48 2.56 0.62
CA HIS A 370 -28.92 3.45 -0.38
C HIS A 370 -29.97 4.44 -0.89
N HIS A 371 -29.68 5.74 -0.79
CA HIS A 371 -30.51 6.80 -1.37
C HIS A 371 -29.98 7.26 -2.74
N THR A 372 -28.94 6.60 -3.25
CA THR A 372 -28.35 6.84 -4.55
C THR A 372 -28.45 5.62 -5.45
N ILE A 373 -28.40 5.86 -6.76
CA ILE A 373 -28.45 4.81 -7.77
C ILE A 373 -27.03 4.34 -8.09
N ARG A 374 -26.83 3.03 -8.24
CA ARG A 374 -25.61 2.40 -8.77
C ARG A 374 -24.34 2.69 -7.96
N PRO A 375 -24.30 2.37 -6.67
CA PRO A 375 -23.05 2.46 -5.92
C PRO A 375 -21.96 1.62 -6.61
N GLN A 376 -20.74 2.13 -6.63
CA GLN A 376 -19.59 1.49 -7.26
C GLN A 376 -18.42 1.34 -6.27
N MET A 377 -17.40 0.58 -6.67
CA MET A 377 -16.21 0.34 -5.86
C MET A 377 -14.94 0.47 -6.70
N ILE A 378 -13.95 1.15 -6.14
CA ILE A 378 -12.56 1.06 -6.57
C ILE A 378 -11.89 0.03 -5.67
N PHE A 379 -11.33 -1.03 -6.26
CA PHE A 379 -10.69 -2.12 -5.52
C PHE A 379 -9.23 -1.78 -5.16
N GLN A 380 -8.75 -2.38 -4.09
CA GLN A 380 -7.40 -2.20 -3.55
C GLN A 380 -6.28 -2.51 -4.57
N ASP A 381 -6.45 -3.56 -5.36
CA ASP A 381 -5.46 -3.99 -6.34
C ASP A 381 -5.94 -3.76 -7.77
N PRO A 382 -5.39 -2.75 -8.48
CA PRO A 382 -5.75 -2.50 -9.88
C PRO A 382 -5.25 -3.59 -10.85
N TYR A 383 -4.28 -4.43 -10.44
CA TYR A 383 -3.79 -5.53 -11.27
C TYR A 383 -4.81 -6.66 -11.37
N SER A 384 -5.44 -7.01 -10.25
CA SER A 384 -6.45 -8.07 -10.21
C SER A 384 -7.84 -7.60 -10.64
N SER A 385 -8.13 -6.29 -10.55
CA SER A 385 -9.44 -5.73 -10.90
C SER A 385 -9.67 -5.58 -12.41
N LEU A 386 -8.61 -5.38 -13.20
CA LEU A 386 -8.68 -5.18 -14.65
C LEU A 386 -8.41 -6.50 -15.39
N ASN A 387 -9.32 -6.92 -16.28
CA ASN A 387 -9.11 -8.11 -17.10
C ASN A 387 -7.89 -7.93 -18.04
N PRO A 388 -6.80 -8.70 -17.86
CA PRO A 388 -5.54 -8.48 -18.58
C PRO A 388 -5.61 -8.81 -20.08
N THR A 389 -6.65 -9.52 -20.53
CA THR A 389 -6.81 -9.92 -21.92
C THR A 389 -7.51 -8.86 -22.77
N LYS A 390 -8.21 -7.89 -22.15
CA LYS A 390 -9.01 -6.87 -22.81
C LYS A 390 -8.25 -5.55 -22.97
N THR A 391 -8.68 -4.74 -23.95
CA THR A 391 -8.17 -3.37 -24.14
C THR A 391 -8.81 -2.41 -23.13
N ILE A 392 -8.16 -1.27 -22.89
CA ILE A 392 -8.65 -0.23 -21.99
C ILE A 392 -10.02 0.31 -22.45
N GLY A 393 -10.19 0.57 -23.73
CA GLY A 393 -11.48 0.99 -24.28
C GLY A 393 -12.58 -0.05 -24.05
N TRP A 394 -12.27 -1.34 -24.16
CA TRP A 394 -13.22 -2.40 -23.83
C TRP A 394 -13.60 -2.41 -22.34
N LEU A 395 -12.60 -2.26 -21.45
CA LEU A 395 -12.79 -2.24 -20.00
C LEU A 395 -13.65 -1.07 -19.54
N LEU A 396 -13.41 0.13 -20.08
CA LEU A 396 -14.25 1.28 -19.79
C LEU A 396 -15.70 1.11 -20.27
N GLN A 397 -15.92 0.41 -21.38
CA GLN A 397 -17.27 0.13 -21.89
C GLN A 397 -18.00 -1.01 -21.16
N GLU A 398 -17.28 -1.88 -20.42
CA GLU A 398 -17.85 -3.07 -19.77
C GLU A 398 -19.03 -2.74 -18.82
N PRO A 399 -18.93 -1.74 -17.91
CA PRO A 399 -20.06 -1.40 -17.03
C PRO A 399 -21.31 -0.97 -17.77
N MET A 400 -21.16 -0.22 -18.86
CA MET A 400 -22.29 0.21 -19.71
C MET A 400 -22.94 -0.98 -20.41
N ARG A 401 -22.13 -1.90 -20.98
CA ARG A 401 -22.64 -3.14 -21.59
C ARG A 401 -23.41 -4.00 -20.58
N ALA A 402 -22.86 -4.14 -19.36
CA ALA A 402 -23.51 -4.90 -18.29
C ALA A 402 -24.84 -4.25 -17.86
N ALA A 403 -24.91 -2.91 -17.80
CA ALA A 403 -26.13 -2.18 -17.48
C ALA A 403 -27.19 -2.35 -18.58
N CYS A 404 -26.82 -2.19 -19.85
CA CYS A 404 -27.73 -2.38 -20.99
C CYS A 404 -28.25 -3.83 -21.09
N ALA A 405 -27.43 -4.82 -20.71
CA ALA A 405 -27.86 -6.22 -20.68
C ALA A 405 -28.90 -6.51 -19.58
N ARG A 406 -28.84 -5.78 -18.46
CA ARG A 406 -29.79 -5.93 -17.33
C ARG A 406 -31.08 -5.13 -17.56
N ASP A 407 -30.97 -3.96 -18.13
CA ASP A 407 -32.08 -3.03 -18.34
C ASP A 407 -32.07 -2.50 -19.77
N LYS A 408 -33.00 -3.02 -20.59
CA LYS A 408 -33.14 -2.65 -22.00
C LYS A 408 -33.57 -1.18 -22.19
N SER A 409 -34.09 -0.52 -21.16
CA SER A 409 -34.43 0.91 -21.24
C SER A 409 -33.21 1.82 -21.32
N LEU A 410 -32.04 1.30 -20.92
CA LEU A 410 -30.73 1.98 -20.97
C LEU A 410 -29.97 1.75 -22.28
N ALA A 411 -30.66 1.33 -23.35
CA ALA A 411 -30.03 0.99 -24.61
C ALA A 411 -29.12 2.13 -25.12
N MET A 412 -27.82 1.89 -25.17
CA MET A 412 -26.80 2.76 -25.76
C MET A 412 -26.30 2.13 -27.06
N THR A 413 -26.03 2.95 -28.06
CA THR A 413 -25.37 2.45 -29.27
C THR A 413 -23.90 2.16 -29.00
N LYS A 414 -23.26 1.36 -29.84
CA LYS A 414 -21.82 1.10 -29.73
C LYS A 414 -21.03 2.40 -29.82
N SER A 415 -21.44 3.34 -30.67
CA SER A 415 -20.81 4.65 -30.83
C SER A 415 -20.92 5.50 -29.56
N ASP A 416 -22.11 5.49 -28.90
CA ASP A 416 -22.29 6.24 -27.65
C ASP A 416 -21.42 5.69 -26.52
N MET A 417 -21.29 4.36 -26.40
CA MET A 417 -20.41 3.72 -25.42
C MET A 417 -18.94 4.04 -25.67
N GLU A 418 -18.54 4.09 -26.94
CA GLU A 418 -17.17 4.43 -27.32
C GLU A 418 -16.86 5.90 -27.03
N ALA A 419 -17.76 6.82 -27.38
CA ALA A 419 -17.63 8.24 -27.05
C ALA A 419 -17.55 8.48 -25.54
N ALA A 420 -18.42 7.83 -24.75
CA ALA A 420 -18.38 7.91 -23.29
C ALA A 420 -17.06 7.35 -22.71
N ALA A 421 -16.51 6.29 -23.31
CA ALA A 421 -15.25 5.71 -22.88
C ALA A 421 -14.05 6.64 -23.16
N TYR A 422 -14.05 7.35 -24.30
CA TYR A 422 -13.04 8.38 -24.59
C TYR A 422 -13.16 9.60 -23.64
N ASP A 423 -14.39 10.10 -23.39
CA ASP A 423 -14.60 11.18 -22.43
C ASP A 423 -14.08 10.81 -21.04
N MET A 424 -14.40 9.59 -20.56
CA MET A 424 -13.92 9.13 -19.28
C MET A 424 -12.38 8.94 -19.25
N LEU A 425 -11.79 8.44 -20.34
CA LEU A 425 -10.33 8.32 -20.48
C LEU A 425 -9.65 9.68 -20.29
N HIS A 426 -10.18 10.74 -20.92
CA HIS A 426 -9.66 12.10 -20.75
C HIS A 426 -9.89 12.66 -19.34
N ARG A 427 -11.06 12.41 -18.73
CA ARG A 427 -11.36 12.86 -17.35
C ARG A 427 -10.39 12.28 -16.33
N VAL A 428 -9.96 11.03 -16.52
CA VAL A 428 -8.94 10.42 -15.64
C VAL A 428 -7.50 10.79 -16.04
N GLY A 429 -7.33 11.75 -16.99
CA GLY A 429 -6.04 12.29 -17.39
C GLY A 429 -5.20 11.33 -18.22
N MET A 430 -5.85 10.53 -19.09
CA MET A 430 -5.19 9.61 -20.02
C MET A 430 -5.38 10.06 -21.45
N GLU A 431 -4.39 9.80 -22.31
CA GLU A 431 -4.41 10.13 -23.73
C GLU A 431 -5.04 9.01 -24.57
N ASP A 432 -5.57 9.34 -25.76
CA ASP A 432 -6.21 8.40 -26.69
C ASP A 432 -5.37 7.19 -27.06
N LYS A 433 -4.05 7.36 -27.13
CA LYS A 433 -3.10 6.27 -27.45
C LYS A 433 -3.18 5.07 -26.50
N TYR A 434 -3.81 5.23 -25.33
CA TYR A 434 -3.99 4.16 -24.34
C TYR A 434 -5.27 3.35 -24.57
N PHE A 435 -6.20 3.81 -25.39
CA PHE A 435 -7.50 3.18 -25.60
C PHE A 435 -7.41 1.73 -26.08
N ASP A 436 -6.48 1.46 -27.02
CA ASP A 436 -6.26 0.13 -27.60
C ASP A 436 -5.22 -0.70 -26.87
N ARG A 437 -4.57 -0.15 -25.81
CA ARG A 437 -3.60 -0.89 -25.00
C ARG A 437 -4.27 -1.85 -24.04
N LYS A 438 -3.49 -2.85 -23.60
CA LYS A 438 -3.89 -3.78 -22.53
C LYS A 438 -3.36 -3.30 -21.17
N PRO A 439 -3.97 -3.72 -20.03
CA PRO A 439 -3.49 -3.37 -18.70
C PRO A 439 -2.02 -3.68 -18.45
N SER A 440 -1.48 -4.77 -19.02
CA SER A 440 -0.06 -5.13 -18.89
C SER A 440 0.92 -4.11 -19.46
N GLN A 441 0.45 -3.23 -20.34
CA GLN A 441 1.25 -2.19 -21.00
C GLN A 441 1.17 -0.83 -20.28
N LEU A 442 0.51 -0.77 -19.13
CA LEU A 442 0.32 0.42 -18.31
C LEU A 442 1.13 0.36 -17.03
N SER A 443 1.58 1.54 -16.54
CA SER A 443 2.14 1.67 -15.19
C SER A 443 1.08 1.47 -14.09
N GLY A 444 1.48 1.27 -12.84
CA GLY A 444 0.56 1.13 -11.69
C GLY A 444 -0.42 2.30 -11.57
N GLY A 445 0.08 3.54 -11.61
CA GLY A 445 -0.76 4.74 -11.56
C GLY A 445 -1.70 4.89 -12.75
N GLN A 446 -1.27 4.49 -13.97
CA GLN A 446 -2.14 4.48 -15.15
C GLN A 446 -3.26 3.45 -15.02
N ARG A 447 -2.97 2.25 -14.50
CA ARG A 447 -4.01 1.24 -14.22
C ARG A 447 -5.00 1.73 -13.18
N GLN A 448 -4.52 2.41 -12.12
CA GLN A 448 -5.39 3.00 -11.11
C GLN A 448 -6.33 4.05 -11.69
N ARG A 449 -5.84 4.93 -12.57
CA ARG A 449 -6.68 5.89 -13.30
C ARG A 449 -7.77 5.20 -14.12
N ILE A 450 -7.47 4.09 -14.80
CA ILE A 450 -8.45 3.31 -15.56
C ILE A 450 -9.47 2.63 -14.62
N SER A 451 -9.03 2.07 -13.48
CA SER A 451 -9.92 1.49 -12.46
C SER A 451 -10.91 2.54 -11.91
N ILE A 452 -10.41 3.77 -11.64
CA ILE A 452 -11.26 4.90 -11.25
C ILE A 452 -12.26 5.24 -12.38
N GLY A 453 -11.80 5.35 -13.62
CA GLY A 453 -12.66 5.62 -14.77
C GLY A 453 -13.74 4.55 -14.97
N GLN A 454 -13.41 3.27 -14.84
CA GLN A 454 -14.35 2.16 -14.92
C GLN A 454 -15.44 2.24 -13.83
N ALA A 455 -15.08 2.62 -12.60
CA ALA A 455 -16.04 2.82 -11.52
C ALA A 455 -16.95 4.04 -11.76
N LEU A 456 -16.46 5.10 -12.40
CA LEU A 456 -17.17 6.37 -12.57
C LEU A 456 -18.00 6.49 -13.85
N ILE A 457 -17.76 5.66 -14.86
CA ILE A 457 -18.39 5.80 -16.18
C ILE A 457 -19.93 5.70 -16.15
N MET A 458 -20.47 5.06 -15.13
CA MET A 458 -21.91 4.95 -14.91
C MET A 458 -22.50 6.10 -14.07
N HIS A 459 -21.72 7.14 -13.80
CA HIS A 459 -22.10 8.30 -12.99
C HIS A 459 -22.74 7.90 -11.64
N PRO A 460 -22.04 7.15 -10.77
CA PRO A 460 -22.56 6.81 -9.46
C PRO A 460 -22.69 8.04 -8.57
N GLY A 461 -23.68 8.09 -7.68
CA GLY A 461 -23.76 9.13 -6.65
C GLY A 461 -22.93 8.81 -5.40
N PHE A 462 -22.55 7.53 -5.24
CA PHE A 462 -21.78 7.02 -4.11
C PHE A 462 -20.72 6.02 -4.56
N LEU A 463 -19.52 6.16 -4.04
CA LEU A 463 -18.35 5.35 -4.37
C LEU A 463 -17.63 4.87 -3.11
N VAL A 464 -17.34 3.58 -3.06
CA VAL A 464 -16.43 3.00 -2.08
C VAL A 464 -15.03 2.94 -2.68
N ALA A 465 -14.06 3.60 -2.06
CA ALA A 465 -12.66 3.58 -2.45
C ALA A 465 -11.87 2.75 -1.42
N ASP A 466 -11.60 1.48 -1.74
CA ASP A 466 -10.91 0.55 -0.84
C ASP A 466 -9.41 0.58 -1.14
N GLU A 467 -8.67 1.30 -0.31
CA GLU A 467 -7.22 1.52 -0.41
C GLU A 467 -6.74 1.95 -1.81
N PRO A 468 -7.33 3.00 -2.41
CA PRO A 468 -7.13 3.33 -3.83
C PRO A 468 -5.71 3.81 -4.17
N VAL A 469 -4.84 4.02 -3.17
CA VAL A 469 -3.48 4.56 -3.35
C VAL A 469 -2.40 3.75 -2.64
N SER A 470 -2.74 2.66 -1.96
CA SER A 470 -1.81 1.90 -1.08
C SER A 470 -0.63 1.24 -1.81
N ALA A 471 -0.79 0.90 -3.10
CA ALA A 471 0.25 0.22 -3.89
C ALA A 471 1.02 1.18 -4.82
N LEU A 472 0.90 2.49 -4.60
CA LEU A 472 1.49 3.51 -5.47
C LEU A 472 2.63 4.25 -4.75
N ASP A 473 3.61 4.70 -5.51
CA ASP A 473 4.63 5.61 -4.98
C ASP A 473 4.04 6.98 -4.62
N VAL A 474 4.72 7.70 -3.73
CA VAL A 474 4.22 8.93 -3.10
C VAL A 474 3.80 10.00 -4.11
N THR A 475 4.54 10.15 -5.20
CA THR A 475 4.22 11.16 -6.24
C THR A 475 2.95 10.79 -7.00
N ILE A 476 2.81 9.52 -7.40
CA ILE A 476 1.60 9.03 -8.07
C ILE A 476 0.40 9.03 -7.11
N GLN A 477 0.62 8.68 -5.84
CA GLN A 477 -0.39 8.75 -4.80
C GLN A 477 -0.99 10.18 -4.68
N ALA A 478 -0.13 11.21 -4.62
CA ALA A 478 -0.57 12.60 -4.59
C ALA A 478 -1.41 12.98 -5.83
N GLN A 479 -0.97 12.57 -7.02
CA GLN A 479 -1.70 12.80 -8.27
C GLN A 479 -3.06 12.10 -8.34
N ILE A 480 -3.18 10.88 -7.80
CA ILE A 480 -4.45 10.15 -7.75
C ILE A 480 -5.39 10.80 -6.73
N MET A 481 -4.89 11.24 -5.58
CA MET A 481 -5.71 11.98 -4.60
C MET A 481 -6.26 13.28 -5.19
N GLU A 482 -5.44 14.06 -5.87
CA GLU A 482 -5.88 15.28 -6.57
C GLU A 482 -6.93 14.98 -7.65
N LEU A 483 -6.71 13.94 -8.45
CA LEU A 483 -7.69 13.47 -9.43
C LEU A 483 -9.03 13.11 -8.77
N MET A 484 -9.02 12.34 -7.68
CA MET A 484 -10.24 11.93 -6.97
C MET A 484 -10.98 13.13 -6.38
N GLN A 485 -10.28 14.12 -5.81
CA GLN A 485 -10.89 15.35 -5.31
C GLN A 485 -11.53 16.17 -6.44
N LYS A 486 -10.83 16.32 -7.57
CA LYS A 486 -11.36 16.98 -8.76
C LYS A 486 -12.65 16.30 -9.26
N LEU A 487 -12.62 14.97 -9.42
CA LEU A 487 -13.78 14.19 -9.87
C LEU A 487 -14.94 14.25 -8.86
N GLN A 488 -14.65 14.30 -7.55
CA GLN A 488 -15.66 14.50 -6.51
C GLN A 488 -16.42 15.81 -6.71
N GLN A 489 -15.70 16.90 -6.95
CA GLN A 489 -16.30 18.22 -7.16
C GLN A 489 -17.12 18.28 -8.46
N GLU A 490 -16.54 17.81 -9.56
CA GLU A 490 -17.17 17.85 -10.88
C GLU A 490 -18.44 16.99 -10.96
N MET A 491 -18.41 15.81 -10.35
CA MET A 491 -19.50 14.82 -10.43
C MET A 491 -20.39 14.79 -9.18
N LYS A 492 -20.11 15.62 -8.16
CA LYS A 492 -20.79 15.67 -6.85
C LYS A 492 -20.84 14.30 -6.16
N LEU A 493 -19.72 13.59 -6.19
CA LEU A 493 -19.59 12.24 -5.62
C LEU A 493 -19.54 12.28 -4.10
N SER A 494 -20.07 11.24 -3.47
CA SER A 494 -19.86 10.96 -2.05
C SER A 494 -18.98 9.73 -1.92
N TYR A 495 -18.01 9.76 -1.01
CA TYR A 495 -17.04 8.68 -0.83
C TYR A 495 -17.18 7.98 0.54
N LEU A 496 -17.05 6.66 0.54
CA LEU A 496 -16.49 5.92 1.67
C LEU A 496 -15.04 5.60 1.31
N PHE A 497 -14.11 6.32 1.92
CA PHE A 497 -12.68 6.24 1.62
C PHE A 497 -11.98 5.38 2.67
N ILE A 498 -11.48 4.22 2.29
CA ILE A 498 -10.80 3.27 3.17
C ILE A 498 -9.30 3.39 2.95
N SER A 499 -8.55 3.59 4.03
CA SER A 499 -7.09 3.56 4.00
C SER A 499 -6.53 3.09 5.34
N HIS A 500 -5.35 2.51 5.32
CA HIS A 500 -4.54 2.28 6.51
C HIS A 500 -3.63 3.47 6.83
N ASP A 501 -3.37 4.36 5.86
CA ASP A 501 -2.62 5.61 6.05
C ASP A 501 -3.55 6.75 6.47
N ILE A 502 -3.42 7.15 7.73
CA ILE A 502 -4.26 8.19 8.33
C ILE A 502 -3.94 9.58 7.77
N ASN A 503 -2.72 9.84 7.25
CA ASN A 503 -2.37 11.11 6.62
C ASN A 503 -3.09 11.27 5.27
N VAL A 504 -3.23 10.18 4.50
CA VAL A 504 -4.05 10.14 3.27
C VAL A 504 -5.50 10.48 3.60
N VAL A 505 -6.06 9.87 4.65
CA VAL A 505 -7.44 10.13 5.08
C VAL A 505 -7.62 11.55 5.58
N TYR A 506 -6.61 12.12 6.26
CA TYR A 506 -6.63 13.55 6.66
C TYR A 506 -6.85 14.48 5.48
N HIS A 507 -6.19 14.22 4.36
CA HIS A 507 -6.30 15.05 3.15
C HIS A 507 -7.56 14.81 2.33
N MET A 508 -8.11 13.60 2.39
CA MET A 508 -9.22 13.18 1.52
C MET A 508 -10.61 13.29 2.17
N CYS A 509 -10.69 13.22 3.52
CA CYS A 509 -11.96 12.97 4.19
C CYS A 509 -12.43 14.12 5.07
N ASP A 510 -13.75 14.36 5.11
CA ASP A 510 -14.41 15.36 5.96
C ASP A 510 -14.62 14.86 7.37
N ARG A 511 -15.00 13.60 7.51
CA ARG A 511 -15.17 12.87 8.76
C ARG A 511 -14.42 11.56 8.70
N ILE A 512 -14.05 11.05 9.86
CA ILE A 512 -13.32 9.79 10.01
C ILE A 512 -14.04 8.87 10.98
N MET A 513 -14.09 7.60 10.62
CA MET A 513 -14.44 6.49 11.50
C MET A 513 -13.18 5.66 11.77
N VAL A 514 -12.89 5.38 13.02
CA VAL A 514 -11.79 4.51 13.43
C VAL A 514 -12.37 3.14 13.78
N MET A 515 -11.83 2.09 13.13
CA MET A 515 -12.29 0.72 13.29
C MET A 515 -11.22 -0.15 13.94
N LYS A 516 -11.61 -0.91 14.96
CA LYS A 516 -10.75 -1.88 15.65
C LYS A 516 -11.55 -3.15 15.94
N ASP A 517 -10.96 -4.32 15.69
CA ASP A 517 -11.54 -5.64 16.01
C ASP A 517 -13.02 -5.78 15.60
N GLY A 518 -13.35 -5.32 14.40
CA GLY A 518 -14.71 -5.39 13.85
C GLY A 518 -15.67 -4.31 14.31
N LYS A 519 -15.26 -3.36 15.17
CA LYS A 519 -16.13 -2.32 15.74
C LYS A 519 -15.68 -0.92 15.36
N ILE A 520 -16.62 -0.01 15.12
CA ILE A 520 -16.33 1.42 15.01
C ILE A 520 -16.21 1.95 16.45
N ILE A 521 -14.98 2.35 16.83
CA ILE A 521 -14.65 2.76 18.20
C ILE A 521 -14.62 4.28 18.37
N GLU A 522 -14.48 5.03 17.30
CA GLU A 522 -14.48 6.49 17.32
C GLU A 522 -14.94 7.04 15.97
N THR A 523 -15.73 8.12 15.99
CA THR A 523 -16.20 8.85 14.81
C THR A 523 -16.21 10.34 15.12
N GLY A 524 -15.73 11.15 14.20
CA GLY A 524 -15.69 12.61 14.34
C GLY A 524 -15.29 13.33 13.06
N ASN A 525 -15.28 14.65 13.15
CA ASN A 525 -14.68 15.48 12.10
C ASN A 525 -13.18 15.18 12.00
N THR A 526 -12.62 15.26 10.82
CA THR A 526 -11.19 14.97 10.60
C THR A 526 -10.31 15.77 11.55
N GLU A 527 -10.51 17.11 11.65
CA GLU A 527 -9.74 17.97 12.56
C GLU A 527 -9.89 17.57 14.03
N GLU A 528 -11.13 17.20 14.47
CA GLU A 528 -11.40 16.80 15.86
C GLU A 528 -10.64 15.51 16.22
N ILE A 529 -10.70 14.49 15.34
CA ILE A 529 -9.99 13.21 15.55
C ILE A 529 -8.48 13.42 15.64
N PHE A 530 -7.92 14.33 14.85
CA PHE A 530 -6.47 14.60 14.83
C PHE A 530 -5.99 15.44 16.00
N GLN A 531 -6.79 16.44 16.45
CA GLN A 531 -6.39 17.34 17.51
C GLN A 531 -6.71 16.79 18.90
N SER A 532 -7.80 16.03 19.04
CA SER A 532 -8.34 15.57 20.31
C SER A 532 -8.90 14.14 20.23
N PRO A 533 -8.05 13.14 19.92
CA PRO A 533 -8.45 11.74 19.84
C PRO A 533 -8.94 11.25 21.21
N LYS A 534 -10.11 10.60 21.24
CA LYS A 534 -10.78 10.17 22.48
C LYS A 534 -10.30 8.79 22.94
N THR A 535 -9.99 7.89 21.99
CA THR A 535 -9.56 6.53 22.32
C THR A 535 -8.03 6.39 22.31
N GLU A 536 -7.48 5.54 23.19
CA GLU A 536 -6.04 5.23 23.21
C GLU A 536 -5.58 4.63 21.88
N TYR A 537 -6.42 3.84 21.22
CA TYR A 537 -6.09 3.27 19.92
C TYR A 537 -5.95 4.34 18.83
N THR A 538 -6.85 5.33 18.80
CA THR A 538 -6.75 6.47 17.87
C THR A 538 -5.47 7.28 18.11
N LYS A 539 -5.12 7.52 19.38
CA LYS A 539 -3.84 8.17 19.74
C LYS A 539 -2.64 7.39 19.19
N LEU A 540 -2.65 6.08 19.37
CA LEU A 540 -1.58 5.20 18.91
C LEU A 540 -1.48 5.19 17.38
N LEU A 541 -2.59 5.14 16.66
CA LEU A 541 -2.61 5.27 15.19
C LEU A 541 -2.03 6.60 14.72
N LEU A 542 -2.34 7.70 15.42
CA LEU A 542 -1.85 9.04 15.09
C LEU A 542 -0.36 9.23 15.42
N CYS A 543 0.14 8.59 16.48
CA CYS A 543 1.57 8.63 16.84
C CYS A 543 2.45 7.81 15.88
N ASN A 544 1.90 6.76 15.29
CA ASN A 544 2.61 5.86 14.38
C ASN A 544 2.61 6.32 12.90
N SER A 545 2.00 7.49 12.61
CA SER A 545 1.80 7.99 11.23
C SER A 545 2.68 9.24 10.94
#